data_a444347b77e34e947acf25d3935f5f50
#
_entry.id   a444347b77e34e947acf25d3935f5f50
#
_cell.length_a   1.000
_cell.length_b   1.000
_cell.length_c   1.000
_cell.angle_alpha   90.00
_cell.angle_beta   90.00
_cell.angle_gamma   90.00
#
_symmetry.space_group_name_H-M   'P 1'
#
loop_
_entity.id
_entity.type
_entity.pdbx_description
1 polymer ?
#
loop_
_entity_poly.entity_id
_entity_poly.type
_entity_poly.pdbx_seq_one_letter_code
_entity_poly.pdbx_strand_id
1 'polypeptide(L)'
;MQSFSGNEEFFFQGGKQGIVLVHGYTGAPGEMRLLGEYLHQQGLTVLGVRLAGHGTTPQDLNETKWQDWYKAVSDGVYRLQAGCDRVSIVGLSMGGLLTIKAAAELPVAKAAILAAPIYVCDRRAPYLPLLRFFIRYLKKRQRQYQVPASYSVCYHIMPG
;
A
#
# COMPACT_ATOMS: atom_id res chain seq x y z
N MET A 1 23.50 9.86 -6.18
CA MET A 1 22.06 9.70 -5.84
C MET A 1 21.55 8.53 -6.68
N GLN A 2 21.22 7.40 -6.06
CA GLN A 2 20.54 6.32 -6.77
C GLN A 2 19.13 6.81 -7.11
N SER A 3 18.74 6.75 -8.37
CA SER A 3 17.39 7.07 -8.81
C SER A 3 16.45 5.98 -8.27
N PHE A 4 15.58 6.33 -7.34
CA PHE A 4 14.57 5.42 -6.82
C PHE A 4 13.56 5.11 -7.94
N SER A 5 13.48 3.86 -8.35
CA SER A 5 12.60 3.44 -9.45
C SER A 5 11.11 3.45 -9.08
N GLY A 6 10.77 3.62 -7.82
CA GLY A 6 9.41 3.55 -7.29
C GLY A 6 8.89 2.12 -7.07
N ASN A 7 9.57 1.12 -7.59
CA ASN A 7 9.13 -0.27 -7.56
C ASN A 7 9.67 -1.06 -6.37
N GLU A 8 10.66 -0.51 -5.67
CA GLU A 8 11.35 -1.19 -4.57
C GLU A 8 10.73 -0.85 -3.22
N GLU A 9 10.84 -1.79 -2.30
CA GLU A 9 10.58 -1.55 -0.89
C GLU A 9 11.44 -0.39 -0.39
N PHE A 10 10.92 0.42 0.52
CA PHE A 10 11.68 1.46 1.18
C PHE A 10 11.56 1.39 2.69
N PHE A 11 12.62 1.76 3.37
CA PHE A 11 12.70 1.79 4.82
C PHE A 11 13.33 3.11 5.28
N PHE A 12 12.67 3.77 6.22
CA PHE A 12 13.16 4.99 6.87
C PHE A 12 13.24 4.75 8.37
N GLN A 13 14.45 4.73 8.89
CA GLN A 13 14.70 4.56 10.32
C GLN A 13 14.35 5.85 11.06
N GLY A 14 13.46 5.77 12.04
CA GLY A 14 13.06 6.84 12.95
C GLY A 14 13.04 6.37 14.41
N GLY A 15 12.03 6.85 15.16
CA GLY A 15 11.82 6.49 16.56
C GLY A 15 11.21 5.09 16.76
N LYS A 16 10.71 4.85 17.97
CA LYS A 16 10.16 3.56 18.41
C LYS A 16 8.69 3.30 17.96
N GLN A 17 8.10 4.22 17.23
CA GLN A 17 6.79 4.01 16.61
C GLN A 17 7.00 3.66 15.13
N GLY A 18 6.59 2.44 14.75
CA GLY A 18 6.70 1.92 13.39
C GLY A 18 5.40 2.03 12.62
N ILE A 19 5.51 2.27 11.30
CA ILE A 19 4.38 2.24 10.38
C ILE A 19 4.72 1.41 9.14
N VAL A 20 3.88 0.41 8.86
CA VAL A 20 3.89 -0.33 7.59
C VAL A 20 2.95 0.35 6.61
N LEU A 21 3.43 0.63 5.41
CA LEU A 21 2.65 1.22 4.31
C LEU A 21 2.44 0.17 3.21
N VAL A 22 1.17 -0.01 2.81
CA VAL A 22 0.76 -1.05 1.86
C VAL A 22 0.08 -0.41 0.65
N HIS A 23 0.69 -0.56 -0.53
CA HIS A 23 0.20 0.00 -1.78
C HIS A 23 -1.00 -0.76 -2.36
N GLY A 24 -1.60 -0.23 -3.43
CA GLY A 24 -2.76 -0.81 -4.11
C GLY A 24 -2.42 -1.88 -5.15
N TYR A 25 -3.47 -2.49 -5.74
CA TYR A 25 -3.35 -3.45 -6.83
C TYR A 25 -2.74 -2.78 -8.07
N THR A 26 -1.83 -3.48 -8.75
CA THR A 26 -1.03 -2.96 -9.88
C THR A 26 -0.19 -1.72 -9.54
N GLY A 27 -0.12 -1.34 -8.27
CA GLY A 27 0.75 -0.29 -7.76
C GLY A 27 2.13 -0.81 -7.37
N ALA A 28 2.89 0.05 -6.72
CA ALA A 28 4.21 -0.26 -6.19
C ALA A 28 4.47 0.58 -4.93
N PRO A 29 5.51 0.28 -4.12
CA PRO A 29 5.80 1.04 -2.90
C PRO A 29 5.93 2.55 -3.12
N GLY A 30 6.35 2.99 -4.30
CA GLY A 30 6.44 4.39 -4.67
C GLY A 30 5.14 5.19 -4.53
N GLU A 31 3.97 4.53 -4.67
CA GLU A 31 2.67 5.19 -4.43
C GLU A 31 2.51 5.70 -2.99
N MET A 32 3.17 5.04 -2.04
CA MET A 32 3.09 5.36 -0.62
C MET A 32 4.30 6.18 -0.13
N ARG A 33 5.27 6.47 -1.01
CA ARG A 33 6.54 7.04 -0.60
C ARG A 33 6.42 8.45 -0.03
N LEU A 34 5.65 9.34 -0.66
CA LEU A 34 5.44 10.71 -0.15
C LEU A 34 4.82 10.70 1.26
N LEU A 35 3.83 9.82 1.49
CA LEU A 35 3.29 9.61 2.83
C LEU A 35 4.36 9.08 3.78
N GLY A 36 5.18 8.13 3.31
CA GLY A 36 6.28 7.57 4.09
C GLY A 36 7.31 8.61 4.50
N GLU A 37 7.72 9.47 3.58
CA GLU A 37 8.66 10.57 3.85
C GLU A 37 8.09 11.57 4.86
N TYR A 38 6.81 11.93 4.71
CA TYR A 38 6.13 12.80 5.66
C TYR A 38 6.10 12.20 7.08
N LEU A 39 5.69 10.93 7.20
CA LEU A 39 5.61 10.24 8.50
C LEU A 39 7.00 10.08 9.13
N HIS A 40 8.03 9.82 8.32
CA HIS A 40 9.41 9.77 8.78
C HIS A 40 9.88 11.14 9.32
N GLN A 41 9.53 12.24 8.67
CA GLN A 41 9.81 13.60 9.16
C GLN A 41 9.13 13.89 10.51
N GLN A 42 8.03 13.19 10.82
CA GLN A 42 7.38 13.24 12.15
C GLN A 42 8.06 12.31 13.18
N GLY A 43 9.20 11.73 12.86
CA GLY A 43 9.99 10.90 13.75
C GLY A 43 9.60 9.42 13.78
N LEU A 44 8.72 8.95 12.88
CA LEU A 44 8.32 7.54 12.83
C LEU A 44 9.31 6.69 12.02
N THR A 45 9.45 5.43 12.40
CA THR A 45 10.11 4.42 11.55
C THR A 45 9.10 3.91 10.53
N VAL A 46 9.42 3.98 9.25
CA VAL A 46 8.49 3.69 8.16
C VAL A 46 9.02 2.59 7.25
N LEU A 47 8.16 1.62 6.93
CA LEU A 47 8.42 0.56 5.98
C LEU A 47 7.33 0.56 4.91
N GLY A 48 7.68 0.88 3.67
CA GLY A 48 6.80 0.69 2.51
C GLY A 48 7.06 -0.67 1.88
N VAL A 49 6.20 -1.66 2.18
CA VAL A 49 6.37 -3.04 1.70
C VAL A 49 6.10 -3.16 0.20
N ARG A 50 6.85 -4.03 -0.47
CA ARG A 50 6.54 -4.44 -1.84
C ARG A 50 5.75 -5.76 -1.81
N LEU A 51 4.52 -5.73 -2.29
CA LEU A 51 3.71 -6.94 -2.43
C LEU A 51 4.27 -7.83 -3.55
N ALA A 52 4.20 -9.14 -3.35
CA ALA A 52 4.72 -10.11 -4.33
C ALA A 52 4.15 -9.85 -5.75
N GLY A 53 4.99 -9.94 -6.77
CA GLY A 53 4.64 -9.70 -8.17
C GLY A 53 4.34 -8.25 -8.54
N HIS A 54 4.31 -7.31 -7.57
CA HIS A 54 4.08 -5.89 -7.85
C HIS A 54 5.39 -5.15 -8.15
N GLY A 55 5.31 -4.13 -8.99
CA GLY A 55 6.49 -3.38 -9.45
C GLY A 55 7.41 -4.18 -10.39
N THR A 56 6.90 -5.28 -10.96
CA THR A 56 7.55 -6.14 -11.94
C THR A 56 6.71 -6.21 -13.22
N THR A 57 6.56 -7.38 -13.83
CA THR A 57 5.74 -7.57 -15.03
C THR A 57 4.32 -8.01 -14.70
N PRO A 58 3.33 -7.77 -15.60
CA PRO A 58 1.99 -8.31 -15.44
C PRO A 58 1.95 -9.85 -15.34
N GLN A 59 2.93 -10.53 -15.92
CA GLN A 59 3.09 -11.97 -15.86
C GLN A 59 3.43 -12.41 -14.43
N ASP A 60 4.44 -11.79 -13.83
CA ASP A 60 4.85 -12.08 -12.45
C ASP A 60 3.68 -11.83 -11.46
N LEU A 61 2.94 -10.73 -11.68
CA LEU A 61 1.77 -10.42 -10.85
C LEU A 61 0.70 -11.52 -10.94
N ASN A 62 0.46 -12.08 -12.14
CA ASN A 62 -0.52 -13.16 -12.34
C ASN A 62 -0.12 -14.49 -11.70
N GLU A 63 1.15 -14.71 -11.40
CA GLU A 63 1.64 -15.89 -10.72
C GLU A 63 1.44 -15.82 -9.20
N THR A 64 1.16 -14.61 -8.69
CA THR A 64 0.96 -14.38 -7.25
C THR A 64 -0.51 -14.43 -6.85
N LYS A 65 -0.75 -14.72 -5.57
CA LYS A 65 -2.06 -14.78 -4.94
C LYS A 65 -2.13 -13.79 -3.78
N TRP A 66 -3.34 -13.51 -3.32
CA TRP A 66 -3.52 -12.60 -2.19
C TRP A 66 -2.81 -13.06 -0.91
N GLN A 67 -2.59 -14.38 -0.74
CA GLN A 67 -1.83 -14.93 0.38
C GLN A 67 -0.37 -14.48 0.36
N ASP A 68 0.25 -14.44 -0.84
CA ASP A 68 1.63 -13.99 -1.02
C ASP A 68 1.75 -12.49 -0.70
N TRP A 69 0.74 -11.71 -1.07
CA TRP A 69 0.67 -10.29 -0.74
C TRP A 69 0.49 -10.09 0.77
N TYR A 70 -0.41 -10.86 1.38
CA TYR A 70 -0.63 -10.79 2.83
C TYR A 70 0.62 -11.21 3.61
N LYS A 71 1.36 -12.21 3.11
CA LYS A 71 2.65 -12.60 3.70
C LYS A 71 3.63 -11.43 3.73
N ALA A 72 3.78 -10.68 2.64
CA ALA A 72 4.64 -9.49 2.61
C ALA A 72 4.23 -8.44 3.66
N VAL A 73 2.92 -8.27 3.88
CA VAL A 73 2.41 -7.36 4.92
C VAL A 73 2.75 -7.88 6.32
N SER A 74 2.50 -9.15 6.61
CA SER A 74 2.79 -9.75 7.93
C SER A 74 4.27 -9.74 8.25
N ASP A 75 5.12 -10.09 7.27
CA ASP A 75 6.58 -10.03 7.41
C ASP A 75 7.03 -8.59 7.73
N GLY A 76 6.43 -7.58 7.07
CA GLY A 76 6.70 -6.17 7.34
C GLY A 76 6.32 -5.74 8.75
N VAL A 77 5.16 -6.19 9.26
CA VAL A 77 4.73 -5.92 10.64
C VAL A 77 5.72 -6.53 11.63
N TYR A 78 6.06 -7.81 11.49
CA TYR A 78 6.99 -8.49 12.41
C TYR A 78 8.41 -7.89 12.35
N ARG A 79 8.86 -7.50 11.16
CA ARG A 79 10.15 -6.82 11.00
C ARG A 79 10.22 -5.51 11.78
N LEU A 80 9.15 -4.69 11.74
CA LEU A 80 9.12 -3.46 12.52
C LEU A 80 8.99 -3.71 14.02
N GLN A 81 8.27 -4.75 14.44
CA GLN A 81 8.14 -5.11 15.86
C GLN A 81 9.48 -5.49 16.50
N ALA A 82 10.45 -5.99 15.74
CA ALA A 82 11.77 -6.28 16.24
C ALA A 82 12.54 -5.03 16.73
N GLY A 83 12.16 -3.83 16.25
CA GLY A 83 12.86 -2.58 16.57
C GLY A 83 11.97 -1.47 17.13
N CYS A 84 10.64 -1.62 17.06
CA CYS A 84 9.65 -0.62 17.45
C CYS A 84 8.77 -1.14 18.59
N ASP A 85 8.42 -0.25 19.52
CA ASP A 85 7.54 -0.58 20.65
C ASP A 85 6.07 -0.72 20.23
N ARG A 86 5.69 -0.01 19.17
CA ARG A 86 4.33 -0.03 18.59
C ARG A 86 4.43 0.01 17.08
N VAL A 87 3.67 -0.85 16.42
CA VAL A 87 3.57 -0.88 14.96
C VAL A 87 2.14 -0.60 14.53
N SER A 88 1.98 0.36 13.64
CA SER A 88 0.72 0.70 12.98
C SER A 88 0.80 0.35 11.50
N ILE A 89 -0.35 0.28 10.81
CA ILE A 89 -0.40 -0.09 9.40
C ILE A 89 -1.32 0.85 8.63
N VAL A 90 -0.93 1.23 7.42
CA VAL A 90 -1.73 2.06 6.52
C VAL A 90 -1.78 1.39 5.16
N GLY A 91 -2.98 1.16 4.63
CA GLY A 91 -3.15 0.52 3.32
C GLY A 91 -4.04 1.30 2.37
N LEU A 92 -3.61 1.36 1.10
CA LEU A 92 -4.32 2.03 0.02
C LEU A 92 -5.06 1.01 -0.86
N SER A 93 -6.35 1.24 -1.14
CA SER A 93 -7.15 0.43 -2.06
C SER A 93 -7.13 -1.06 -1.66
N MET A 94 -6.64 -1.97 -2.51
CA MET A 94 -6.42 -3.38 -2.17
C MET A 94 -5.52 -3.54 -0.93
N GLY A 95 -4.47 -2.70 -0.80
CA GLY A 95 -3.65 -2.67 0.42
C GLY A 95 -4.46 -2.35 1.68
N GLY A 96 -5.57 -1.59 1.55
CA GLY A 96 -6.52 -1.36 2.63
C GLY A 96 -7.27 -2.64 3.05
N LEU A 97 -7.62 -3.52 2.11
CA LEU A 97 -8.22 -4.83 2.44
C LEU A 97 -7.23 -5.73 3.19
N LEU A 98 -5.96 -5.76 2.75
CA LEU A 98 -4.89 -6.48 3.46
C LEU A 98 -4.64 -5.88 4.85
N THR A 99 -4.77 -4.56 5.00
CA THR A 99 -4.67 -3.85 6.27
C THR A 99 -5.79 -4.24 7.24
N ILE A 100 -7.04 -4.37 6.76
CA ILE A 100 -8.17 -4.83 7.58
C ILE A 100 -7.87 -6.24 8.13
N LYS A 101 -7.42 -7.15 7.25
CA LYS A 101 -7.04 -8.51 7.66
C LYS A 101 -5.89 -8.49 8.66
N ALA A 102 -4.84 -7.70 8.41
CA ALA A 102 -3.72 -7.56 9.33
C ALA A 102 -4.14 -7.01 10.71
N ALA A 103 -5.04 -6.04 10.75
CA ALA A 103 -5.56 -5.49 11.99
C ALA A 103 -6.38 -6.51 12.81
N ALA A 104 -6.99 -7.49 12.15
CA ALA A 104 -7.75 -8.55 12.81
C ALA A 104 -6.86 -9.69 13.34
N GLU A 105 -5.69 -9.93 12.75
CA GLU A 105 -4.89 -11.14 13.01
C GLU A 105 -3.50 -10.86 13.61
N LEU A 106 -2.97 -9.66 13.40
CA LEU A 106 -1.62 -9.29 13.82
C LEU A 106 -1.65 -8.27 14.98
N PRO A 107 -0.61 -8.23 15.82
CA PRO A 107 -0.52 -7.30 16.93
C PRO A 107 -0.14 -5.89 16.45
N VAL A 108 -1.05 -5.24 15.72
CA VAL A 108 -0.91 -3.85 15.27
C VAL A 108 -1.63 -2.89 16.22
N ALA A 109 -1.00 -1.76 16.51
CA ALA A 109 -1.54 -0.77 17.45
C ALA A 109 -2.69 0.05 16.85
N LYS A 110 -2.56 0.42 15.57
CA LYS A 110 -3.56 1.22 14.83
C LYS A 110 -3.53 0.81 13.36
N ALA A 111 -4.69 0.93 12.69
CA ALA A 111 -4.83 0.72 11.26
C ALA A 111 -5.54 1.91 10.60
N ALA A 112 -5.03 2.36 9.45
CA ALA A 112 -5.69 3.33 8.60
C ALA A 112 -5.97 2.73 7.23
N ILE A 113 -7.21 2.83 6.77
CA ILE A 113 -7.68 2.25 5.53
C ILE A 113 -8.04 3.37 4.57
N LEU A 114 -7.32 3.46 3.46
CA LEU A 114 -7.48 4.51 2.46
C LEU A 114 -8.16 3.91 1.21
N ALA A 115 -9.37 4.39 0.90
CA ALA A 115 -10.12 4.04 -0.32
C ALA A 115 -10.21 2.53 -0.60
N ALA A 116 -10.40 1.68 0.42
CA ALA A 116 -10.52 0.24 0.24
C ALA A 116 -11.86 -0.12 -0.43
N PRO A 117 -11.86 -0.96 -1.48
CA PRO A 117 -13.06 -1.38 -2.19
C PRO A 117 -13.78 -2.52 -1.42
N ILE A 118 -14.39 -2.19 -0.28
CA ILE A 118 -15.13 -3.18 0.55
C ILE A 118 -16.31 -3.75 -0.22
N TYR A 119 -16.94 -2.94 -1.07
CA TYR A 119 -18.00 -3.36 -1.97
C TYR A 119 -17.66 -2.98 -3.40
N VAL A 120 -17.81 -3.93 -4.32
CA VAL A 120 -17.68 -3.69 -5.76
C VAL A 120 -19.08 -3.49 -6.34
N CYS A 121 -19.47 -2.24 -6.54
CA CYS A 121 -20.78 -1.88 -7.10
C CYS A 121 -20.87 -1.98 -8.65
N ASP A 122 -19.83 -2.48 -9.32
CA ASP A 122 -19.86 -2.63 -10.78
C ASP A 122 -20.70 -3.84 -11.18
N ARG A 123 -21.80 -3.58 -11.90
CA ARG A 123 -22.69 -4.62 -12.45
C ARG A 123 -21.99 -5.58 -13.41
N ARG A 124 -20.80 -5.24 -13.89
CA ARG A 124 -19.97 -6.08 -14.77
C ARG A 124 -19.08 -7.05 -14.01
N ALA A 125 -18.88 -6.84 -12.70
CA ALA A 125 -18.02 -7.67 -11.88
C ALA A 125 -18.34 -9.19 -11.96
N PRO A 126 -19.62 -9.64 -12.01
CA PRO A 126 -19.95 -11.06 -12.17
C PRO A 126 -19.49 -11.68 -13.51
N TYR A 127 -19.26 -10.85 -14.53
CA TYR A 127 -18.82 -11.31 -15.86
C TYR A 127 -17.30 -11.36 -16.01
N LEU A 128 -16.53 -10.84 -15.06
CA LEU A 128 -15.06 -10.85 -15.09
C LEU A 128 -14.46 -12.25 -15.24
N PRO A 129 -15.01 -13.32 -14.57
CA PRO A 129 -14.50 -14.67 -14.76
C PRO A 129 -14.63 -15.18 -16.20
N LEU A 130 -15.66 -14.74 -16.92
CA LEU A 130 -15.87 -15.08 -18.34
C LEU A 130 -14.93 -14.27 -19.25
N LEU A 131 -14.81 -12.96 -18.98
CA LEU A 131 -13.97 -12.06 -19.77
C LEU A 131 -12.50 -12.42 -19.75
N ARG A 132 -11.98 -13.02 -18.65
CA ARG A 132 -10.57 -13.43 -18.53
C ARG A 132 -10.12 -14.46 -19.59
N PHE A 133 -11.05 -15.21 -20.17
CA PHE A 133 -10.76 -16.16 -21.25
C PHE A 133 -10.48 -15.45 -22.58
N PHE A 134 -11.02 -14.26 -22.77
CA PHE A 134 -10.89 -13.49 -24.02
C PHE A 134 -9.90 -12.33 -23.88
N ILE A 135 -9.76 -11.76 -22.69
CA ILE A 135 -8.91 -10.58 -22.45
C ILE A 135 -7.99 -10.91 -21.27
N ARG A 136 -6.73 -11.23 -21.59
CA ARG A 136 -5.74 -11.60 -20.58
C ARG A 136 -5.10 -10.39 -19.91
N TYR A 137 -4.94 -9.29 -20.64
CA TYR A 137 -4.33 -8.05 -20.14
C TYR A 137 -5.07 -6.83 -20.68
N LEU A 138 -5.36 -5.90 -19.81
CA LEU A 138 -5.86 -4.57 -20.16
C LEU A 138 -4.79 -3.54 -19.83
N LYS A 139 -4.39 -2.72 -20.81
CA LYS A 139 -3.45 -1.64 -20.59
C LYS A 139 -4.04 -0.62 -19.61
N LYS A 140 -3.39 -0.40 -18.47
CA LYS A 140 -3.79 0.62 -17.50
C LYS A 140 -3.71 1.99 -18.18
N ARG A 141 -4.82 2.70 -18.28
CA ARG A 141 -4.83 4.07 -18.79
C ARG A 141 -4.22 4.97 -17.71
N GLN A 142 -3.05 5.52 -17.99
CA GLN A 142 -2.44 6.53 -17.11
C GLN A 142 -3.32 7.78 -17.20
N ARG A 143 -4.07 8.08 -16.14
CA ARG A 143 -4.69 9.40 -15.98
C ARG A 143 -3.62 10.29 -15.37
N GLN A 144 -3.12 11.24 -16.13
CA GLN A 144 -2.40 12.37 -15.56
C GLN A 144 -3.43 13.22 -14.81
N TYR A 145 -3.46 13.08 -13.49
CA TYR A 145 -4.18 14.04 -12.67
C TYR A 145 -3.29 15.28 -12.58
N GLN A 146 -3.64 16.32 -13.32
CA GLN A 146 -3.12 17.66 -13.02
C GLN A 146 -3.76 18.07 -11.69
N VAL A 147 -3.00 18.04 -10.61
CA VAL A 147 -3.42 18.62 -9.35
C VAL A 147 -3.50 20.12 -9.60
N PRO A 148 -4.67 20.77 -9.48
CA PRO A 148 -4.73 22.23 -9.62
C PRO A 148 -3.78 22.88 -8.63
N ALA A 149 -3.05 23.91 -9.07
CA ALA A 149 -2.10 24.67 -8.23
C ALA A 149 -2.76 25.28 -6.97
N SER A 150 -4.09 25.32 -6.92
CA SER A 150 -4.88 25.76 -5.76
C SER A 150 -5.08 24.70 -4.68
N TYR A 151 -4.67 23.43 -4.90
CA TYR A 151 -4.62 22.42 -3.84
C TYR A 151 -3.31 22.59 -3.06
N SER A 152 -3.20 23.71 -2.33
CA SER A 152 -2.35 23.74 -1.15
C SER A 152 -2.99 22.78 -0.15
N VAL A 153 -2.30 21.69 0.17
CA VAL A 153 -2.74 20.75 1.20
C VAL A 153 -2.70 21.51 2.53
N CYS A 154 -3.84 22.06 2.92
CA CYS A 154 -4.01 22.62 4.26
C CYS A 154 -4.03 21.43 5.23
N TYR A 155 -2.88 21.15 5.82
CA TYR A 155 -2.83 20.25 7.00
C TYR A 155 -3.50 20.98 8.16
N HIS A 156 -4.79 20.74 8.36
CA HIS A 156 -5.43 21.09 9.62
C HIS A 156 -5.01 20.03 10.63
N ILE A 157 -3.96 20.34 11.39
CA ILE A 157 -3.63 19.59 12.61
C ILE A 157 -4.70 20.01 13.62
N MET A 158 -5.65 19.12 13.91
CA MET A 158 -6.52 19.31 15.05
C MET A 158 -5.68 19.15 16.31
N PRO A 159 -5.63 20.15 17.21
CA PRO A 159 -5.03 19.97 18.52
C PRO A 159 -5.83 18.93 19.28
N GLY A 160 -5.13 17.92 19.83
CA GLY A 160 -5.66 16.86 20.69
C GLY A 160 -6.00 17.37 22.07
#